data_5e0496a556f4f917a90fc70eb197a619
#
_entry.id   5e0496a556f4f917a90fc70eb197a619
#
_cell.length_a   1.000
_cell.length_b   1.000
_cell.length_c   1.000
_cell.angle_alpha   90.00
_cell.angle_beta   90.00
_cell.angle_gamma   90.00
#
_symmetry.space_group_name_H-M   'P 1'
#
loop_
_entity.id
_entity.type
_entity.pdbx_description
1 polymer ?
#
loop_
_entity_poly.entity_id
_entity_poly.type
_entity_poly.pdbx_seq_one_letter_code
_entity_poly.pdbx_strand_id
1 'polypeptide(L)'
;ADFDLDSGRVTDRLTAAAAFTLFDGIASAAQGRSTAVALERLLRPGGLMTTLNENGQQWDAPNGWAPLQWIAIIGLRRYDEMTLADEIAERWLAMVRAHYEASGQLLEKYDVVACSAGSGGEYGTETGFGWTNGVTLELLAIRDSEAGRSGDDA
;
A
#
# COMPACT_ATOMS: atom_id res chain seq x y z
N ALA A 1 15.10 0.17 2.33
CA ALA A 1 16.03 1.13 1.70
C ALA A 1 16.80 0.41 0.60
N ASP A 2 17.08 1.11 -0.49
CA ASP A 2 17.80 0.58 -1.63
C ASP A 2 19.31 0.52 -1.34
N PHE A 3 20.04 -0.33 -2.06
CA PHE A 3 21.48 -0.40 -1.98
C PHE A 3 22.05 0.23 -3.25
N ASP A 4 22.86 1.27 -3.05
CA ASP A 4 23.58 1.94 -4.14
C ASP A 4 24.85 1.17 -4.47
N LEU A 5 24.89 0.60 -5.66
CA LEU A 5 26.02 -0.23 -6.13
C LEU A 5 27.30 0.60 -6.37
N ASP A 6 27.16 1.86 -6.75
CA ASP A 6 28.30 2.73 -7.05
C ASP A 6 29.01 3.19 -5.78
N SER A 7 28.25 3.60 -4.77
CA SER A 7 28.80 4.00 -3.47
C SER A 7 29.03 2.84 -2.51
N GLY A 8 28.49 1.65 -2.78
CA GLY A 8 28.53 0.49 -1.91
C GLY A 8 27.79 0.68 -0.58
N ARG A 9 26.77 1.51 -0.55
CA ARG A 9 26.06 1.91 0.67
C ARG A 9 24.54 1.72 0.56
N VAL A 10 23.91 1.48 1.69
CA VAL A 10 22.46 1.56 1.81
C VAL A 10 22.03 3.03 1.74
N THR A 11 21.05 3.33 0.91
CA THR A 11 20.50 4.70 0.80
C THR A 11 19.62 5.02 2.00
N ASP A 12 19.35 6.29 2.24
CA ASP A 12 18.40 6.78 3.23
C ASP A 12 16.97 6.96 2.67
N ARG A 13 16.78 6.59 1.39
CA ARG A 13 15.49 6.73 0.71
C ARG A 13 14.51 5.65 1.18
N LEU A 14 13.38 6.09 1.70
CA LEU A 14 12.27 5.21 2.06
C LEU A 14 11.19 5.27 0.99
N THR A 15 10.88 4.10 0.44
CA THR A 15 9.77 3.91 -0.50
C THR A 15 8.95 2.68 -0.10
N ALA A 16 7.69 2.62 -0.52
CA ALA A 16 6.83 1.45 -0.32
C ALA A 16 7.37 0.20 -1.04
N ALA A 17 8.27 0.36 -2.02
CA ALA A 17 8.96 -0.76 -2.68
C ALA A 17 9.80 -1.62 -1.72
N ALA A 18 10.16 -1.11 -0.53
CA ALA A 18 10.79 -1.92 0.51
C ALA A 18 9.95 -3.17 0.88
N ALA A 19 8.64 -3.12 0.69
CA ALA A 19 7.73 -4.24 0.95
C ALA A 19 7.96 -5.46 0.03
N PHE A 20 8.60 -5.30 -1.14
CA PHE A 20 8.91 -6.43 -2.04
C PHE A 20 9.77 -7.49 -1.35
N THR A 21 10.71 -7.09 -0.48
CA THR A 21 11.54 -8.04 0.26
C THR A 21 10.73 -8.95 1.20
N LEU A 22 9.60 -8.44 1.71
CA LEU A 22 8.65 -9.21 2.51
C LEU A 22 7.76 -10.07 1.61
N PHE A 23 7.24 -9.49 0.54
CA PHE A 23 6.37 -10.17 -0.41
C PHE A 23 7.05 -11.40 -1.03
N ASP A 24 8.31 -11.27 -1.42
CA ASP A 24 9.10 -12.36 -1.98
C ASP A 24 9.64 -13.34 -0.93
N GLY A 25 9.52 -13.03 0.36
CA GLY A 25 9.96 -13.89 1.45
C GLY A 25 11.47 -14.00 1.60
N ILE A 26 12.24 -13.04 1.10
CA ILE A 26 13.72 -13.05 1.12
C ILE A 26 14.31 -12.36 2.35
N ALA A 27 13.52 -11.63 3.12
CA ALA A 27 13.96 -10.98 4.35
C ALA A 27 14.07 -12.01 5.50
N SER A 28 15.03 -11.83 6.40
CA SER A 28 15.00 -12.53 7.69
C SER A 28 13.89 -11.97 8.58
N ALA A 29 13.48 -12.68 9.63
CA ALA A 29 12.47 -12.19 10.57
C ALA A 29 12.82 -10.83 11.19
N ALA A 30 14.11 -10.59 11.49
CA ALA A 30 14.57 -9.30 12.02
C ALA A 30 14.44 -8.18 10.96
N GLN A 31 14.78 -8.46 9.71
CA GLN A 31 14.58 -7.52 8.60
C GLN A 31 13.09 -7.27 8.34
N GLY A 32 12.24 -8.31 8.48
CA GLY A 32 10.79 -8.18 8.38
C GLY A 32 10.25 -7.12 9.34
N ARG A 33 10.53 -7.28 10.63
CA ARG A 33 10.15 -6.30 11.66
C ARG A 33 10.68 -4.90 11.39
N SER A 34 11.95 -4.78 10.99
CA SER A 34 12.54 -3.47 10.68
C SER A 34 11.88 -2.82 9.47
N THR A 35 11.48 -3.62 8.48
CA THR A 35 10.76 -3.12 7.30
C THR A 35 9.34 -2.68 7.67
N ALA A 36 8.63 -3.42 8.54
CA ALA A 36 7.32 -3.03 9.04
C ALA A 36 7.37 -1.65 9.73
N VAL A 37 8.30 -1.45 10.67
CA VAL A 37 8.52 -0.14 11.32
C VAL A 37 8.85 0.97 10.32
N ALA A 38 9.59 0.66 9.26
CA ALA A 38 9.87 1.64 8.22
C ALA A 38 8.62 1.99 7.40
N LEU A 39 7.79 1.00 7.05
CA LEU A 39 6.54 1.20 6.30
C LEU A 39 5.50 2.02 7.08
N GLU A 40 5.44 1.91 8.41
CA GLU A 40 4.57 2.76 9.25
C GLU A 40 4.79 4.24 8.98
N ARG A 41 5.99 4.66 8.65
CA ARG A 41 6.31 6.07 8.34
C ARG A 41 5.65 6.55 7.05
N LEU A 42 5.27 5.63 6.16
CA LEU A 42 4.54 5.92 4.92
C LEU A 42 3.02 5.85 5.09
N LEU A 43 2.53 5.32 6.22
CA LEU A 43 1.10 5.13 6.46
C LEU A 43 0.38 6.48 6.60
N ARG A 44 -0.73 6.63 5.89
CA ARG A 44 -1.58 7.83 5.85
C ARG A 44 -3.05 7.43 5.97
N PRO A 45 -3.99 8.37 6.07
CA PRO A 45 -5.42 8.07 6.17
C PRO A 45 -5.95 7.14 5.07
N GLY A 46 -5.44 7.21 3.84
CA GLY A 46 -5.88 6.39 2.71
C GLY A 46 -5.00 5.18 2.41
N GLY A 47 -4.04 4.82 3.27
CA GLY A 47 -3.10 3.70 3.07
C GLY A 47 -1.64 4.16 2.98
N LEU A 48 -0.79 3.39 2.29
CA LEU A 48 0.63 3.72 2.14
C LEU A 48 0.88 4.74 1.02
N MET A 49 1.63 5.79 1.34
CA MET A 49 2.28 6.62 0.31
C MET A 49 3.40 5.84 -0.39
N THR A 50 3.68 6.20 -1.62
CA THR A 50 4.79 5.63 -2.39
C THR A 50 6.14 5.98 -1.77
N THR A 51 6.34 7.22 -1.38
CA THR A 51 7.58 7.76 -0.79
C THR A 51 7.27 8.94 0.15
N LEU A 52 8.28 9.46 0.84
CA LEU A 52 8.19 10.69 1.62
C LEU A 52 8.55 11.94 0.80
N ASN A 53 9.00 11.77 -0.45
CA ASN A 53 9.36 12.88 -1.32
C ASN A 53 8.11 13.43 -2.02
N GLU A 54 8.10 14.75 -2.23
CA GLU A 54 7.02 15.45 -2.94
C GLU A 54 7.65 16.35 -4.01
N ASN A 55 7.87 15.78 -5.19
CA ASN A 55 8.49 16.47 -6.33
C ASN A 55 7.54 16.63 -7.53
N GLY A 56 6.25 16.36 -7.33
CA GLY A 56 5.24 16.44 -8.38
C GLY A 56 5.24 15.26 -9.34
N GLN A 57 6.00 14.21 -9.03
CA GLN A 57 5.98 12.97 -9.81
C GLN A 57 4.81 12.08 -9.35
N GLN A 58 4.28 11.27 -10.26
CA GLN A 58 3.14 10.42 -9.93
C GLN A 58 3.47 9.28 -8.93
N TRP A 59 4.75 8.86 -8.83
CA TRP A 59 5.23 7.86 -7.88
C TRP A 59 5.86 8.49 -6.63
N ASP A 60 5.47 9.71 -6.31
CA ASP A 60 5.86 10.45 -5.10
C ASP A 60 4.68 10.66 -4.16
N ALA A 61 4.95 11.26 -2.99
CA ALA A 61 3.89 11.79 -2.13
C ALA A 61 3.06 12.84 -2.90
N PRO A 62 1.76 12.92 -2.65
CA PRO A 62 0.96 12.19 -1.66
C PRO A 62 0.35 10.89 -2.20
N ASN A 63 0.78 10.40 -3.37
CA ASN A 63 0.13 9.30 -4.06
C ASN A 63 0.43 7.93 -3.44
N GLY A 64 -0.62 7.11 -3.40
CA GLY A 64 -0.58 5.68 -3.15
C GLY A 64 -1.14 4.90 -4.33
N TRP A 65 -0.65 3.67 -4.52
CA TRP A 65 -0.92 2.81 -5.66
C TRP A 65 -1.37 1.44 -5.20
N ALA A 66 -2.43 0.92 -5.79
CA ALA A 66 -3.00 -0.38 -5.42
C ALA A 66 -1.97 -1.53 -5.37
N PRO A 67 -1.06 -1.69 -6.36
CA PRO A 67 -0.05 -2.76 -6.29
C PRO A 67 0.86 -2.66 -5.06
N LEU A 68 1.23 -1.45 -4.65
CA LEU A 68 2.10 -1.26 -3.48
C LEU A 68 1.37 -1.54 -2.17
N GLN A 69 0.07 -1.24 -2.09
CA GLN A 69 -0.76 -1.67 -0.95
C GLN A 69 -0.79 -3.19 -0.86
N TRP A 70 -1.10 -3.86 -1.98
CA TRP A 70 -1.16 -5.32 -2.06
C TRP A 70 0.14 -6.00 -1.62
N ILE A 71 1.25 -5.58 -2.21
CA ILE A 71 2.57 -6.13 -1.92
C ILE A 71 2.94 -5.93 -0.45
N ALA A 72 2.63 -4.76 0.12
CA ALA A 72 2.88 -4.49 1.52
C ALA A 72 2.01 -5.34 2.44
N ILE A 73 0.69 -5.42 2.18
CA ILE A 73 -0.25 -6.20 3.00
C ILE A 73 0.14 -7.68 3.02
N ILE A 74 0.34 -8.29 1.84
CA ILE A 74 0.67 -9.71 1.75
C ILE A 74 2.08 -9.99 2.30
N GLY A 75 3.03 -9.10 2.05
CA GLY A 75 4.37 -9.21 2.61
C GLY A 75 4.39 -9.13 4.13
N LEU A 76 3.69 -8.17 4.73
CA LEU A 76 3.58 -8.02 6.18
C LEU A 76 2.91 -9.24 6.83
N ARG A 77 1.81 -9.76 6.26
CA ARG A 77 1.13 -10.98 6.73
C ARG A 77 2.07 -12.19 6.73
N ARG A 78 2.93 -12.32 5.74
CA ARG A 78 3.95 -13.40 5.68
C ARG A 78 4.94 -13.37 6.85
N TYR A 79 5.15 -12.20 7.44
CA TYR A 79 6.08 -11.99 8.57
C TYR A 79 5.37 -11.76 9.91
N ASP A 80 4.08 -12.13 10.01
CA ASP A 80 3.23 -12.02 11.20
C ASP A 80 3.01 -10.58 11.69
N GLU A 81 3.24 -9.58 10.83
CA GLU A 81 2.98 -8.16 11.10
C GLU A 81 1.52 -7.79 10.76
N MET A 82 0.58 -8.55 11.32
CA MET A 82 -0.84 -8.53 10.98
C MET A 82 -1.48 -7.17 11.23
N THR A 83 -1.18 -6.54 12.38
CA THR A 83 -1.80 -5.25 12.75
C THR A 83 -1.56 -4.17 11.71
N LEU A 84 -0.33 -4.03 11.22
CA LEU A 84 -0.01 -3.04 10.19
C LEU A 84 -0.61 -3.43 8.83
N ALA A 85 -0.61 -4.72 8.49
CA ALA A 85 -1.22 -5.22 7.26
C ALA A 85 -2.71 -4.89 7.20
N ASP A 86 -3.44 -5.16 8.29
CA ASP A 86 -4.88 -4.93 8.39
C ASP A 86 -5.18 -3.42 8.36
N GLU A 87 -4.40 -2.61 9.06
CA GLU A 87 -4.58 -1.16 9.06
C GLU A 87 -4.37 -0.54 7.66
N ILE A 88 -3.37 -1.01 6.90
CA ILE A 88 -3.18 -0.59 5.51
C ILE A 88 -4.39 -0.98 4.65
N ALA A 89 -4.86 -2.23 4.78
CA ALA A 89 -5.99 -2.74 4.01
C ALA A 89 -7.29 -1.97 4.31
N GLU A 90 -7.58 -1.74 5.58
CA GLU A 90 -8.79 -1.01 6.01
C GLU A 90 -8.80 0.43 5.51
N ARG A 91 -7.68 1.16 5.68
CA ARG A 91 -7.56 2.54 5.23
C ARG A 91 -7.71 2.65 3.71
N TRP A 92 -7.04 1.77 2.97
CA TRP A 92 -7.13 1.74 1.51
C TRP A 92 -8.55 1.44 1.04
N LEU A 93 -9.18 0.39 1.57
CA LEU A 93 -10.55 0.02 1.21
C LEU A 93 -11.57 1.12 1.56
N ALA A 94 -11.43 1.76 2.73
CA ALA A 94 -12.32 2.85 3.14
C ALA A 94 -12.23 4.04 2.16
N MET A 95 -11.03 4.44 1.77
CA MET A 95 -10.81 5.53 0.82
C MET A 95 -11.36 5.20 -0.57
N VAL A 96 -11.00 4.02 -1.10
CA VAL A 96 -11.46 3.57 -2.43
C VAL A 96 -12.98 3.46 -2.49
N ARG A 97 -13.59 2.90 -1.44
CA ARG A 97 -15.03 2.78 -1.31
C ARG A 97 -15.72 4.15 -1.29
N ALA A 98 -15.25 5.07 -0.45
CA ALA A 98 -15.82 6.42 -0.36
C ALA A 98 -15.76 7.16 -1.71
N HIS A 99 -14.63 7.01 -2.43
CA HIS A 99 -14.50 7.59 -3.76
C HIS A 99 -15.46 6.95 -4.76
N TYR A 100 -15.60 5.62 -4.74
CA TYR A 100 -16.50 4.90 -5.62
C TYR A 100 -17.98 5.26 -5.36
N GLU A 101 -18.39 5.34 -4.10
CA GLU A 101 -19.75 5.75 -3.71
C GLU A 101 -20.09 7.17 -4.19
N ALA A 102 -19.11 8.07 -4.21
CA ALA A 102 -19.29 9.45 -4.66
C ALA A 102 -19.26 9.64 -6.18
N SER A 103 -18.47 8.83 -6.91
CA SER A 103 -18.17 9.06 -8.33
C SER A 103 -18.59 7.92 -9.28
N GLY A 104 -18.85 6.73 -8.76
CA GLY A 104 -19.03 5.50 -9.54
C GLY A 104 -17.76 5.00 -10.22
N GLN A 105 -16.59 5.50 -9.85
CA GLN A 105 -15.33 5.22 -10.52
C GLN A 105 -14.25 4.71 -9.57
N LEU A 106 -13.41 3.79 -10.05
CA LEU A 106 -12.15 3.41 -9.42
C LEU A 106 -11.00 4.04 -10.22
N LEU A 107 -10.01 4.58 -9.51
CA LEU A 107 -8.92 5.33 -10.13
C LEU A 107 -7.62 4.52 -10.16
N GLU A 108 -6.72 4.93 -11.05
CA GLU A 108 -5.37 4.40 -11.17
C GLU A 108 -4.54 4.59 -9.91
N LYS A 109 -4.61 5.79 -9.31
CA LYS A 109 -3.87 6.22 -8.12
C LYS A 109 -4.70 7.16 -7.28
N TYR A 110 -4.38 7.25 -5.99
CA TYR A 110 -5.09 8.11 -5.04
C TYR A 110 -4.10 8.95 -4.23
N ASP A 111 -4.52 10.15 -3.89
CA ASP A 111 -3.90 10.92 -2.81
C ASP A 111 -4.31 10.29 -1.47
N VAL A 112 -3.40 9.52 -0.87
CA VAL A 112 -3.66 8.80 0.38
C VAL A 112 -3.58 9.71 1.63
N VAL A 113 -3.14 10.94 1.48
CA VAL A 113 -3.13 11.96 2.54
C VAL A 113 -4.48 12.65 2.63
N ALA A 114 -4.99 13.14 1.49
CA ALA A 114 -6.28 13.83 1.41
C ALA A 114 -7.47 12.89 1.18
N CYS A 115 -7.25 11.59 0.95
CA CYS A 115 -8.26 10.59 0.58
C CYS A 115 -9.07 11.02 -0.66
N SER A 116 -8.38 11.44 -1.71
CA SER A 116 -8.97 11.95 -2.95
C SER A 116 -8.30 11.37 -4.20
N ALA A 117 -8.71 11.84 -5.38
CA ALA A 117 -8.04 11.46 -6.62
C ALA A 117 -6.55 11.85 -6.58
N GLY A 118 -5.69 10.94 -7.01
CA GLY A 118 -4.25 11.21 -7.11
C GLY A 118 -3.93 12.24 -8.19
N SER A 119 -2.72 12.77 -8.14
CA SER A 119 -2.25 13.81 -9.07
C SER A 119 -0.77 13.62 -9.42
N GLY A 120 -0.23 14.55 -10.20
CA GLY A 120 1.19 14.53 -10.59
C GLY A 120 1.50 13.60 -11.77
N GLY A 121 2.72 13.76 -12.30
CA GLY A 121 3.19 13.07 -13.50
C GLY A 121 2.83 13.77 -14.80
N GLU A 122 3.02 13.05 -15.90
CA GLU A 122 2.88 13.61 -17.26
C GLU A 122 1.43 13.58 -17.77
N TYR A 123 0.53 12.85 -17.10
CA TYR A 123 -0.87 12.69 -17.49
C TYR A 123 -1.81 12.69 -16.29
N GLY A 124 -3.09 12.91 -16.53
CA GLY A 124 -4.13 12.85 -15.49
C GLY A 124 -4.33 11.45 -14.94
N THR A 125 -5.05 11.36 -13.82
CA THR A 125 -5.39 10.06 -13.23
C THR A 125 -6.44 9.34 -14.06
N GLU A 126 -6.12 8.12 -14.48
CA GLU A 126 -7.01 7.28 -15.29
C GLU A 126 -8.06 6.58 -14.43
N THR A 127 -9.21 6.26 -15.06
CA THR A 127 -10.33 5.56 -14.42
C THR A 127 -10.42 4.11 -14.90
N GLY A 128 -11.08 3.25 -14.10
CA GLY A 128 -11.32 1.85 -14.44
C GLY A 128 -10.05 1.00 -14.47
N PHE A 129 -9.04 1.35 -13.71
CA PHE A 129 -7.72 0.75 -13.80
C PHE A 129 -7.69 -0.66 -13.21
N GLY A 130 -7.20 -1.64 -14.00
CA GLY A 130 -7.29 -3.07 -13.68
C GLY A 130 -6.67 -3.46 -12.35
N TRP A 131 -5.51 -2.90 -11.97
CA TRP A 131 -4.87 -3.24 -10.71
C TRP A 131 -5.64 -2.74 -9.48
N THR A 132 -6.26 -1.55 -9.54
CA THR A 132 -7.11 -1.08 -8.44
C THR A 132 -8.34 -1.96 -8.28
N ASN A 133 -8.96 -2.35 -9.40
CA ASN A 133 -10.10 -3.25 -9.39
C ASN A 133 -9.73 -4.61 -8.77
N GLY A 134 -8.64 -5.23 -9.24
CA GLY A 134 -8.19 -6.54 -8.77
C GLY A 134 -7.80 -6.53 -7.29
N VAL A 135 -6.98 -5.57 -6.87
CA VAL A 135 -6.55 -5.45 -5.47
C VAL A 135 -7.74 -5.18 -4.54
N THR A 136 -8.68 -4.32 -4.94
CA THR A 136 -9.87 -4.03 -4.14
C THR A 136 -10.73 -5.27 -3.95
N LEU A 137 -10.99 -6.03 -5.03
CA LEU A 137 -11.78 -7.26 -4.96
C LEU A 137 -11.12 -8.31 -4.06
N GLU A 138 -9.82 -8.50 -4.18
CA GLU A 138 -9.09 -9.49 -3.40
C GLU A 138 -9.03 -9.12 -1.91
N LEU A 139 -8.80 -7.86 -1.57
CA LEU A 139 -8.82 -7.40 -0.18
C LEU A 139 -10.22 -7.54 0.45
N LEU A 140 -11.29 -7.31 -0.31
CA LEU A 140 -12.65 -7.55 0.15
C LEU A 140 -12.89 -9.04 0.41
N ALA A 141 -12.45 -9.92 -0.49
CA ALA A 141 -12.59 -11.37 -0.32
C ALA A 141 -11.82 -11.90 0.90
N ILE A 142 -10.61 -11.40 1.15
CA ILE A 142 -9.82 -11.74 2.34
C ILE A 142 -10.60 -11.34 3.61
N ARG A 143 -11.05 -10.09 3.69
CA ARG A 143 -11.81 -9.57 4.84
C ARG A 143 -13.07 -10.38 5.12
N ASP A 144 -13.84 -10.69 4.09
CA ASP A 144 -15.09 -11.43 4.24
C ASP A 144 -14.84 -12.88 4.70
N SER A 145 -13.74 -13.50 4.25
CA SER A 145 -13.33 -14.83 4.69
C SER A 145 -12.86 -14.87 6.14
N GLU A 146 -12.26 -13.80 6.65
CA GLU A 146 -11.83 -13.66 8.04
C GLU A 146 -13.02 -13.40 8.98
N ALA A 147 -13.97 -12.57 8.55
CA ALA A 147 -15.20 -12.32 9.29
C ALA A 147 -16.05 -13.61 9.46
N GLY A 148 -16.12 -14.45 8.42
CA GLY A 148 -16.83 -15.74 8.47
C GLY A 148 -16.21 -16.70 9.48
N ARG A 149 -14.89 -16.75 9.58
CA ARG A 149 -14.18 -17.63 10.54
C ARG A 149 -14.38 -17.21 11.99
N SER A 150 -14.46 -15.92 12.26
CA SER A 150 -14.69 -15.41 13.63
C SER A 150 -16.10 -15.62 14.12
N GLY A 151 -17.08 -15.89 13.24
CA GLY A 151 -18.47 -16.16 13.58
C GLY A 151 -18.75 -17.65 13.90
N ASP A 152 -17.92 -18.58 13.44
CA ASP A 152 -18.12 -20.01 13.65
C ASP A 152 -17.52 -20.52 14.98
N ASP A 153 -16.68 -19.71 15.66
CA ASP A 153 -16.04 -20.05 16.94
C ASP A 153 -16.77 -19.48 18.17
N ALA A 154 -17.94 -18.85 17.99
CA ALA A 154 -18.76 -18.24 19.06
C ALA A 154 -20.07 -19.02 19.31
#